data_2e8cffbd81c3656484e3b4f06c3945ec
#
_entry.id   2e8cffbd81c3656484e3b4f06c3945ec
#
_cell.length_a   1.000
_cell.length_b   1.000
_cell.length_c   1.000
_cell.angle_alpha   90.00
_cell.angle_beta   90.00
_cell.angle_gamma   90.00
#
_symmetry.space_group_name_H-M   'P 1'
#
loop_
_entity.id
_entity.type
_entity.pdbx_description
1 polymer ?
#
loop_
_entity_poly.entity_id
_entity_poly.type
_entity_poly.pdbx_seq_one_letter_code
_entity_poly.pdbx_strand_id
1 'polypeptide(L)'
;MALAHGIVGLATCLCLILFYAGADALGAVNDVGNAVLGVLSLALAWTLHAAPRRTSRTFALLGAAAIGAVLTVVGTVLVMTDTTGFYLAGLWSSFGFALIGIWLLGTASGSLRRAGLIAGAVMTLGLLGVPGILMGIDDLDTAPPWTFAAGFSWAGTYLLFPTWTLRLARRNTPEA
;
A
#
# COMPACT_ATOMS: atom_id res chain seq x y z
N MET A 1 -5.31 5.43 14.49
CA MET A 1 -5.04 4.71 13.23
C MET A 1 -4.30 5.56 12.20
N ALA A 2 -4.82 6.70 11.76
CA ALA A 2 -4.20 7.51 10.69
C ALA A 2 -2.76 7.95 10.99
N LEU A 3 -2.46 8.38 12.23
CA LEU A 3 -1.10 8.73 12.64
C LEU A 3 -0.14 7.52 12.56
N ALA A 4 -0.55 6.38 13.11
CA ALA A 4 0.26 5.15 13.07
C ALA A 4 0.56 4.72 11.63
N HIS A 5 -0.46 4.71 10.75
CA HIS A 5 -0.28 4.40 9.33
C HIS A 5 0.74 5.34 8.67
N GLY A 6 0.63 6.66 8.91
CA GLY A 6 1.56 7.63 8.34
C GLY A 6 3.00 7.45 8.80
N ILE A 7 3.21 7.20 10.10
CA ILE A 7 4.55 6.97 10.66
C ILE A 7 5.15 5.68 10.11
N VAL A 8 4.40 4.57 10.16
CA VAL A 8 4.86 3.26 9.65
C VAL A 8 5.18 3.36 8.16
N GLY A 9 4.34 4.04 7.36
CA GLY A 9 4.58 4.19 5.93
C GLY A 9 5.89 4.90 5.61
N LEU A 10 6.18 6.03 6.28
CA LEU A 10 7.43 6.75 6.07
C LEU A 10 8.64 5.96 6.60
N ALA A 11 8.50 5.24 7.73
CA ALA A 11 9.56 4.39 8.25
C ALA A 11 9.86 3.23 7.27
N THR A 12 8.83 2.58 6.75
CA THR A 12 8.96 1.51 5.74
C THR A 12 9.62 2.03 4.46
N CYS A 13 9.27 3.25 4.01
CA CYS A 13 9.92 3.92 2.89
C CYS A 13 11.44 4.10 3.15
N LEU A 14 11.79 4.59 4.32
CA LEU A 14 13.19 4.77 4.69
C LEU A 14 13.96 3.44 4.71
N CYS A 15 13.35 2.37 5.26
CA CYS A 15 13.96 1.05 5.24
C CYS A 15 14.19 0.55 3.81
N LEU A 16 13.25 0.77 2.89
CA LEU A 16 13.40 0.42 1.47
C LEU A 16 14.57 1.17 0.82
N ILE A 17 14.65 2.48 1.04
CA ILE A 17 15.74 3.30 0.49
C ILE A 17 17.10 2.82 1.02
N LEU A 18 17.20 2.57 2.30
CA LEU A 18 18.44 2.11 2.94
C LEU A 18 18.82 0.68 2.50
N PHE A 19 17.83 -0.19 2.28
CA PHE A 19 18.05 -1.52 1.70
C PHE A 19 18.73 -1.41 0.33
N TYR A 20 18.21 -0.59 -0.59
CA TYR A 20 18.84 -0.35 -1.89
C TYR A 20 20.19 0.39 -1.81
N ALA A 21 20.46 1.07 -0.70
CA ALA A 21 21.76 1.70 -0.42
C ALA A 21 22.78 0.71 0.20
N GLY A 22 22.45 -0.58 0.34
CA GLY A 22 23.34 -1.64 0.81
C GLY A 22 23.14 -2.07 2.26
N ALA A 23 22.06 -1.64 2.92
CA ALA A 23 21.71 -2.10 4.27
C ALA A 23 20.77 -3.32 4.21
N ASP A 24 21.28 -4.49 3.82
CA ASP A 24 20.51 -5.71 3.50
C ASP A 24 19.50 -6.12 4.58
N ALA A 25 19.84 -5.97 5.85
CA ALA A 25 18.93 -6.31 6.96
C ALA A 25 17.64 -5.51 6.96
N LEU A 26 17.61 -4.32 6.33
CA LEU A 26 16.43 -3.47 6.25
C LEU A 26 15.41 -3.91 5.20
N GLY A 27 15.78 -4.83 4.31
CA GLY A 27 14.84 -5.49 3.39
C GLY A 27 13.75 -6.23 4.15
N ALA A 28 14.11 -7.10 5.09
CA ALA A 28 13.13 -7.82 5.91
C ALA A 28 12.25 -6.88 6.76
N VAL A 29 12.82 -5.77 7.25
CA VAL A 29 12.05 -4.75 8.00
C VAL A 29 11.03 -4.06 7.07
N ASN A 30 11.42 -3.76 5.83
CA ASN A 30 10.51 -3.21 4.82
C ASN A 30 9.37 -4.19 4.52
N ASP A 31 9.65 -5.49 4.38
CA ASP A 31 8.64 -6.50 4.06
C ASP A 31 7.61 -6.64 5.19
N VAL A 32 8.05 -6.71 6.44
CA VAL A 32 7.15 -6.68 7.60
C VAL A 32 6.37 -5.37 7.64
N GLY A 33 7.02 -4.24 7.34
CA GLY A 33 6.38 -2.93 7.21
C GLY A 33 5.24 -2.93 6.20
N ASN A 34 5.38 -3.62 5.07
CA ASN A 34 4.33 -3.77 4.06
C ASN A 34 3.10 -4.49 4.60
N ALA A 35 3.29 -5.61 5.30
CA ALA A 35 2.17 -6.32 5.92
C ALA A 35 1.46 -5.44 6.96
N VAL A 36 2.22 -4.75 7.82
CA VAL A 36 1.67 -3.84 8.83
C VAL A 36 0.90 -2.70 8.18
N LEU A 37 1.42 -2.10 7.10
CA LEU A 37 0.72 -1.06 6.34
C LEU A 37 -0.58 -1.56 5.72
N GLY A 38 -0.60 -2.77 5.17
CA GLY A 38 -1.82 -3.38 4.66
C GLY A 38 -2.88 -3.51 5.74
N VAL A 39 -2.52 -4.04 6.91
CA VAL A 39 -3.43 -4.18 8.06
C VAL A 39 -3.91 -2.82 8.57
N LEU A 40 -3.01 -1.85 8.72
CA LEU A 40 -3.38 -0.49 9.15
C LEU A 40 -4.28 0.21 8.13
N SER A 41 -4.08 -0.04 6.83
CA SER A 41 -4.95 0.48 5.77
C SER A 41 -6.37 -0.09 5.88
N LEU A 42 -6.50 -1.39 6.13
CA LEU A 42 -7.80 -2.04 6.36
C LEU A 42 -8.48 -1.47 7.63
N ALA A 43 -7.74 -1.33 8.73
CA ALA A 43 -8.26 -0.77 9.97
C ALA A 43 -8.71 0.69 9.77
N LEU A 44 -7.95 1.48 8.99
CA LEU A 44 -8.33 2.85 8.62
C LEU A 44 -9.59 2.86 7.75
N ALA A 45 -9.66 1.96 6.75
CA ALA A 45 -10.84 1.81 5.90
C ALA A 45 -12.07 1.49 6.73
N TRP A 46 -11.95 0.56 7.68
CA TRP A 46 -13.04 0.21 8.57
C TRP A 46 -13.51 1.39 9.42
N THR A 47 -12.59 2.13 10.04
CA THR A 47 -12.92 3.28 10.89
C THR A 47 -13.58 4.41 10.12
N LEU A 48 -13.15 4.68 8.90
CA LEU A 48 -13.76 5.72 8.05
C LEU A 48 -15.14 5.35 7.51
N HIS A 49 -15.47 4.03 7.48
CA HIS A 49 -16.76 3.53 7.03
C HIS A 49 -17.68 3.06 8.17
N ALA A 50 -17.34 3.35 9.42
CA ALA A 50 -18.16 2.99 10.59
C ALA A 50 -19.50 3.75 10.67
N ALA A 51 -19.81 4.64 9.73
CA ALA A 51 -21.07 5.39 9.67
C ALA A 51 -22.30 4.50 9.39
N PRO A 52 -23.51 4.88 9.89
CA PRO A 52 -24.69 4.00 9.95
C PRO A 52 -25.33 3.65 8.60
N ARG A 53 -24.91 4.26 7.49
CA ARG A 53 -25.46 3.97 6.14
C ARG A 53 -24.42 3.29 5.27
N ARG A 54 -24.32 1.98 5.38
CA ARG A 54 -23.49 1.14 4.49
C ARG A 54 -24.28 0.84 3.22
N THR A 55 -23.76 1.28 2.08
CA THR A 55 -24.28 0.97 0.74
C THR A 55 -23.53 -0.21 0.13
N SER A 56 -24.08 -0.82 -0.92
CA SER A 56 -23.36 -1.86 -1.70
C SER A 56 -21.99 -1.38 -2.17
N ARG A 57 -21.86 -0.10 -2.57
CA ARG A 57 -20.60 0.54 -2.93
C ARG A 57 -19.61 0.54 -1.76
N THR A 58 -20.07 0.87 -0.55
CA THR A 58 -19.24 0.86 0.67
C THR A 58 -18.69 -0.53 0.94
N PHE A 59 -19.52 -1.57 0.83
CA PHE A 59 -19.08 -2.96 1.00
C PHE A 59 -18.06 -3.38 -0.06
N ALA A 60 -18.27 -3.03 -1.32
CA ALA A 60 -17.32 -3.33 -2.40
C ALA A 60 -15.95 -2.66 -2.16
N LEU A 61 -15.94 -1.38 -1.73
CA LEU A 61 -14.70 -0.66 -1.43
C LEU A 61 -13.99 -1.24 -0.19
N LEU A 62 -14.72 -1.59 0.87
CA LEU A 62 -14.14 -2.28 2.03
C LEU A 62 -13.60 -3.67 1.64
N GLY A 63 -14.30 -4.39 0.77
CA GLY A 63 -13.83 -5.66 0.22
C GLY A 63 -12.52 -5.50 -0.55
N ALA A 64 -12.40 -4.47 -1.39
CA ALA A 64 -11.15 -4.15 -2.08
C ALA A 64 -10.01 -3.87 -1.09
N ALA A 65 -10.25 -3.07 -0.04
CA ALA A 65 -9.25 -2.81 0.98
C ALA A 65 -8.85 -4.07 1.76
N ALA A 66 -9.81 -4.96 2.06
CA ALA A 66 -9.56 -6.20 2.78
C ALA A 66 -8.74 -7.18 1.93
N ILE A 67 -9.13 -7.41 0.67
CA ILE A 67 -8.36 -8.23 -0.27
C ILE A 67 -6.95 -7.64 -0.45
N GLY A 68 -6.87 -6.32 -0.62
CA GLY A 68 -5.59 -5.63 -0.72
C GLY A 68 -4.68 -5.88 0.48
N ALA A 69 -5.21 -5.76 1.71
CA ALA A 69 -4.45 -6.06 2.93
C ALA A 69 -3.98 -7.52 2.99
N VAL A 70 -4.82 -8.46 2.59
CA VAL A 70 -4.43 -9.89 2.51
C VAL A 70 -3.28 -10.08 1.52
N LEU A 71 -3.35 -9.47 0.34
CA LEU A 71 -2.31 -9.61 -0.68
C LEU A 71 -0.97 -9.00 -0.26
N THR A 72 -0.97 -7.89 0.51
CA THR A 72 0.27 -7.34 1.06
C THR A 72 0.91 -8.29 2.07
N VAL A 73 0.10 -8.95 2.92
CA VAL A 73 0.58 -9.97 3.85
C VAL A 73 1.09 -11.20 3.08
N VAL A 74 0.39 -11.64 2.03
CA VAL A 74 0.85 -12.74 1.16
C VAL A 74 2.22 -12.43 0.57
N GLY A 75 2.42 -11.23 -0.01
CA GLY A 75 3.72 -10.82 -0.55
C GLY A 75 4.83 -10.90 0.51
N THR A 76 4.57 -10.40 1.72
CA THR A 76 5.51 -10.48 2.84
C THR A 76 5.82 -11.94 3.22
N VAL A 77 4.81 -12.79 3.33
CA VAL A 77 5.01 -14.21 3.68
C VAL A 77 5.83 -14.93 2.60
N LEU A 78 5.54 -14.69 1.33
CA LEU A 78 6.25 -15.32 0.21
C LEU A 78 7.76 -15.04 0.24
N VAL A 79 8.17 -13.78 0.47
CA VAL A 79 9.59 -13.44 0.55
C VAL A 79 10.24 -13.93 1.84
N MET A 80 9.56 -13.84 2.98
CA MET A 80 10.12 -14.27 4.27
C MET A 80 10.27 -15.79 4.40
N THR A 81 9.54 -16.56 3.60
CA THR A 81 9.63 -18.04 3.54
C THR A 81 10.51 -18.52 2.38
N ASP A 82 11.21 -17.61 1.70
CA ASP A 82 12.00 -17.93 0.51
C ASP A 82 11.22 -18.71 -0.57
N THR A 83 9.89 -18.53 -0.60
CA THR A 83 9.02 -19.17 -1.61
C THR A 83 9.14 -18.46 -2.95
N THR A 84 9.37 -17.14 -2.93
CA THR A 84 9.66 -16.31 -4.10
C THR A 84 10.77 -15.34 -3.77
N GLY A 85 11.41 -14.79 -4.82
CA GLY A 85 12.34 -13.68 -4.64
C GLY A 85 11.63 -12.36 -4.29
N PHE A 86 12.43 -11.39 -3.95
CA PHE A 86 11.97 -10.07 -3.51
C PHE A 86 11.09 -9.37 -4.57
N TYR A 87 11.41 -9.55 -5.86
CA TYR A 87 10.71 -8.83 -6.92
C TYR A 87 9.26 -9.32 -7.09
N LEU A 88 9.05 -10.63 -7.19
CA LEU A 88 7.70 -11.20 -7.31
C LEU A 88 6.85 -10.92 -6.07
N ALA A 89 7.43 -11.03 -4.88
CA ALA A 89 6.78 -10.66 -3.63
C ALA A 89 6.38 -9.17 -3.61
N GLY A 90 7.24 -8.29 -4.16
CA GLY A 90 6.97 -6.87 -4.35
C GLY A 90 5.80 -6.61 -5.30
N LEU A 91 5.66 -7.40 -6.38
CA LEU A 91 4.52 -7.32 -7.29
C LEU A 91 3.20 -7.71 -6.59
N TRP A 92 3.20 -8.76 -5.75
CA TRP A 92 2.05 -9.13 -4.93
C TRP A 92 1.63 -8.02 -3.98
N SER A 93 2.60 -7.41 -3.28
CA SER A 93 2.35 -6.29 -2.39
C SER A 93 1.83 -5.06 -3.15
N SER A 94 2.41 -4.75 -4.32
CA SER A 94 1.95 -3.65 -5.19
C SER A 94 0.52 -3.85 -5.66
N PHE A 95 0.13 -5.07 -6.02
CA PHE A 95 -1.25 -5.40 -6.35
C PHE A 95 -2.18 -5.19 -5.15
N GLY A 96 -1.76 -5.64 -3.97
CA GLY A 96 -2.51 -5.41 -2.72
C GLY A 96 -2.73 -3.91 -2.46
N PHE A 97 -1.68 -3.11 -2.54
CA PHE A 97 -1.79 -1.65 -2.38
C PHE A 97 -2.59 -0.98 -3.49
N ALA A 98 -2.62 -1.52 -4.70
CA ALA A 98 -3.47 -1.00 -5.76
C ALA A 98 -4.96 -1.14 -5.42
N LEU A 99 -5.39 -2.26 -4.82
CA LEU A 99 -6.75 -2.45 -4.34
C LEU A 99 -7.09 -1.49 -3.19
N ILE A 100 -6.15 -1.23 -2.28
CA ILE A 100 -6.28 -0.19 -1.25
C ILE A 100 -6.39 1.19 -1.92
N GLY A 101 -5.63 1.44 -2.99
CA GLY A 101 -5.73 2.65 -3.81
C GLY A 101 -7.13 2.85 -4.41
N ILE A 102 -7.76 1.79 -4.92
CA ILE A 102 -9.15 1.81 -5.42
C ILE A 102 -10.12 2.20 -4.29
N TRP A 103 -9.94 1.63 -3.10
CA TRP A 103 -10.72 2.04 -1.93
C TRP A 103 -10.54 3.54 -1.65
N LEU A 104 -9.31 4.05 -1.66
CA LEU A 104 -9.00 5.46 -1.39
C LEU A 104 -9.63 6.38 -2.45
N LEU A 105 -9.58 6.01 -3.74
CA LEU A 105 -10.25 6.74 -4.82
C LEU A 105 -11.76 6.85 -4.60
N GLY A 106 -12.37 5.78 -4.11
CA GLY A 106 -13.81 5.71 -3.88
C GLY A 106 -14.29 6.48 -2.64
N THR A 107 -13.38 6.80 -1.70
CA THR A 107 -13.73 7.33 -0.37
C THR A 107 -13.15 8.71 -0.08
N ALA A 108 -12.13 9.14 -0.81
CA ALA A 108 -11.50 10.45 -0.61
C ALA A 108 -12.52 11.60 -0.74
N SER A 109 -12.66 12.39 0.32
CA SER A 109 -13.67 13.45 0.42
C SER A 109 -13.13 14.68 1.17
N GLY A 110 -13.94 15.73 1.22
CA GLY A 110 -13.61 16.95 1.92
C GLY A 110 -12.37 17.65 1.35
N SER A 111 -11.67 18.40 2.19
CA SER A 111 -10.52 19.20 1.80
C SER A 111 -9.25 18.39 1.53
N LEU A 112 -9.19 17.11 1.95
CA LEU A 112 -8.12 16.17 1.60
C LEU A 112 -8.45 15.32 0.36
N ARG A 113 -9.60 15.56 -0.28
CA ARG A 113 -10.06 14.80 -1.44
C ARG A 113 -9.01 14.73 -2.54
N ARG A 114 -8.46 15.88 -2.95
CA ARG A 114 -7.46 15.94 -4.04
C ARG A 114 -6.22 15.10 -3.71
N ALA A 115 -5.69 15.24 -2.50
CA ALA A 115 -4.52 14.46 -2.07
C ALA A 115 -4.82 12.95 -2.02
N GLY A 116 -6.00 12.55 -1.51
CA GLY A 116 -6.42 11.16 -1.50
C GLY A 116 -6.63 10.59 -2.90
N LEU A 117 -7.22 11.36 -3.83
CA LEU A 117 -7.39 10.92 -5.23
C LEU A 117 -6.03 10.73 -5.93
N ILE A 118 -5.06 11.64 -5.72
CA ILE A 118 -3.72 11.51 -6.30
C ILE A 118 -3.02 10.28 -5.71
N ALA A 119 -3.04 10.10 -4.40
CA ALA A 119 -2.44 8.94 -3.75
C ALA A 119 -3.06 7.64 -4.26
N GLY A 120 -4.39 7.54 -4.29
CA GLY A 120 -5.10 6.37 -4.79
C GLY A 120 -4.80 6.08 -6.27
N ALA A 121 -4.77 7.11 -7.12
CA ALA A 121 -4.45 6.95 -8.54
C ALA A 121 -3.02 6.43 -8.76
N VAL A 122 -2.04 6.95 -8.03
CA VAL A 122 -0.66 6.45 -8.13
C VAL A 122 -0.55 5.02 -7.61
N MET A 123 -1.22 4.69 -6.48
CA MET A 123 -1.23 3.32 -5.96
C MET A 123 -1.83 2.33 -6.95
N THR A 124 -2.87 2.72 -7.73
CA THR A 124 -3.50 1.81 -8.71
C THR A 124 -2.59 1.41 -9.87
N LEU A 125 -1.45 2.10 -10.08
CA LEU A 125 -0.43 1.64 -11.03
C LEU A 125 0.13 0.25 -10.67
N GLY A 126 0.02 -0.19 -9.41
CA GLY A 126 0.36 -1.55 -9.00
C GLY A 126 -0.43 -2.65 -9.72
N LEU A 127 -1.60 -2.34 -10.31
CA LEU A 127 -2.34 -3.27 -11.18
C LEU A 127 -1.53 -3.69 -12.42
N LEU A 128 -0.62 -2.83 -12.88
CA LEU A 128 0.26 -3.14 -14.00
C LEU A 128 1.26 -4.27 -13.67
N GLY A 129 1.45 -4.59 -12.40
CA GLY A 129 2.25 -5.73 -11.95
C GLY A 129 1.56 -7.08 -12.07
N VAL A 130 0.22 -7.14 -12.23
CA VAL A 130 -0.54 -8.39 -12.28
C VAL A 130 -0.06 -9.35 -13.38
N PRO A 131 0.20 -8.91 -14.63
CA PRO A 131 0.78 -9.81 -15.63
C PRO A 131 2.13 -10.38 -15.20
N GLY A 132 2.97 -9.60 -14.49
CA GLY A 132 4.25 -10.06 -13.94
C GLY A 132 4.09 -11.17 -12.91
N ILE A 133 3.07 -11.07 -12.05
CA ILE A 133 2.70 -12.13 -11.10
C ILE A 133 2.30 -13.41 -11.85
N LEU A 134 1.44 -13.28 -12.86
CA LEU A 134 0.97 -14.43 -13.67
C LEU A 134 2.10 -15.11 -14.45
N MET A 135 3.11 -14.35 -14.85
CA MET A 135 4.31 -14.85 -15.54
C MET A 135 5.38 -15.38 -14.59
N GLY A 136 5.23 -15.18 -13.29
CA GLY A 136 6.22 -15.59 -12.28
C GLY A 136 7.55 -14.84 -12.41
N ILE A 137 7.51 -13.53 -12.75
CA ILE A 137 8.73 -12.71 -12.91
C ILE A 137 9.32 -12.43 -11.53
N ASP A 138 10.40 -13.12 -11.21
CA ASP A 138 10.98 -13.12 -9.87
C ASP A 138 12.32 -12.39 -9.77
N ASP A 139 12.97 -12.12 -10.89
CA ASP A 139 14.27 -11.46 -10.95
C ASP A 139 14.16 -10.07 -11.59
N LEU A 140 14.66 -9.06 -10.87
CA LEU A 140 14.67 -7.66 -11.32
C LEU A 140 15.53 -7.46 -12.57
N ASP A 141 16.66 -8.16 -12.69
CA ASP A 141 17.61 -7.99 -13.78
C ASP A 141 17.06 -8.51 -15.11
N THR A 142 16.15 -9.47 -15.05
CA THR A 142 15.47 -10.06 -16.22
C THR A 142 14.05 -9.52 -16.44
N ALA A 143 13.59 -8.66 -15.53
CA ALA A 143 12.23 -8.12 -15.59
C ALA A 143 12.01 -7.21 -16.81
N PRO A 144 10.92 -7.41 -17.57
CA PRO A 144 10.60 -6.55 -18.70
C PRO A 144 10.39 -5.08 -18.26
N PRO A 145 10.82 -4.09 -19.07
CA PRO A 145 10.74 -2.67 -18.69
C PRO A 145 9.34 -2.18 -18.28
N TRP A 146 8.28 -2.78 -18.82
CA TRP A 146 6.90 -2.39 -18.49
C TRP A 146 6.54 -2.71 -17.02
N THR A 147 7.19 -3.68 -16.38
CA THR A 147 6.94 -4.02 -14.98
C THR A 147 7.39 -2.90 -14.03
N PHE A 148 8.37 -2.09 -14.43
CA PHE A 148 8.80 -0.93 -13.66
C PHE A 148 7.70 0.13 -13.52
N ALA A 149 6.73 0.15 -14.45
CA ALA A 149 5.57 1.02 -14.31
C ALA A 149 4.76 0.69 -13.05
N ALA A 150 4.69 -0.59 -12.64
CA ALA A 150 4.11 -0.98 -11.36
C ALA A 150 4.91 -0.44 -10.17
N GLY A 151 6.23 -0.30 -10.30
CA GLY A 151 7.11 0.25 -9.27
C GLY A 151 6.77 1.70 -8.90
N PHE A 152 6.24 2.51 -9.83
CA PHE A 152 5.78 3.85 -9.50
C PHE A 152 4.64 3.87 -8.47
N SER A 153 3.89 2.76 -8.31
CA SER A 153 2.87 2.64 -7.26
C SER A 153 3.45 2.82 -5.86
N TRP A 154 4.74 2.53 -5.66
CA TRP A 154 5.44 2.67 -4.38
C TRP A 154 5.50 4.13 -3.91
N ALA A 155 5.60 5.09 -4.83
CA ALA A 155 5.49 6.50 -4.46
C ALA A 155 4.11 6.82 -3.86
N GLY A 156 3.05 6.21 -4.39
CA GLY A 156 1.71 6.28 -3.81
C GLY A 156 1.66 5.68 -2.41
N THR A 157 2.17 4.46 -2.27
CA THR A 157 2.11 3.66 -1.04
C THR A 157 2.96 4.24 0.09
N TYR A 158 4.19 4.65 -0.20
CA TYR A 158 5.16 5.03 0.84
C TYR A 158 5.28 6.53 1.09
N LEU A 159 4.82 7.38 0.16
CA LEU A 159 4.92 8.84 0.32
C LEU A 159 3.55 9.52 0.33
N LEU A 160 2.73 9.30 -0.69
CA LEU A 160 1.50 10.06 -0.86
C LEU A 160 0.41 9.62 0.13
N PHE A 161 0.20 8.32 0.31
CA PHE A 161 -0.80 7.81 1.22
C PHE A 161 -0.43 8.06 2.69
N PRO A 162 0.81 7.80 3.17
CA PRO A 162 1.24 8.22 4.50
C PRO A 162 1.11 9.73 4.74
N THR A 163 1.47 10.56 3.78
CA THR A 163 1.31 12.01 3.88
C THR A 163 -0.18 12.40 4.02
N TRP A 164 -1.06 11.76 3.27
CA TRP A 164 -2.50 11.97 3.38
C TRP A 164 -3.02 11.55 4.76
N THR A 165 -2.60 10.40 5.29
CA THR A 165 -3.02 9.91 6.61
C THR A 165 -2.50 10.78 7.75
N LEU A 166 -1.28 11.31 7.66
CA LEU A 166 -0.75 12.27 8.64
C LEU A 166 -1.56 13.58 8.65
N ARG A 167 -1.95 14.09 7.48
CA ARG A 167 -2.82 15.26 7.38
C ARG A 167 -4.22 14.98 7.95
N LEU A 168 -4.74 13.76 7.74
CA LEU A 168 -6.01 13.32 8.32
C LEU A 168 -5.93 13.24 9.84
N ALA A 169 -4.84 12.72 10.39
CA ALA A 169 -4.63 12.63 11.83
C ALA A 169 -4.62 14.03 12.49
N ARG A 170 -3.90 14.98 11.92
CA ARG A 170 -3.81 16.36 12.45
C ARG A 170 -5.16 17.07 12.54
N ARG A 171 -6.10 16.75 11.65
CA ARG A 171 -7.44 17.36 11.67
C ARG A 171 -8.35 16.82 12.75
N ASN A 172 -8.12 15.58 13.15
CA ASN A 172 -8.92 14.90 14.15
C ASN A 172 -8.38 15.13 15.58
N THR A 173 -7.30 15.90 15.72
CA THR A 173 -6.78 16.33 17.03
C THR A 173 -7.46 17.65 17.38
N PRO A 174 -8.28 17.73 18.46
CA PRO A 174 -8.81 19.00 18.93
C PRO A 174 -7.65 19.95 19.22
N GLU A 175 -7.76 21.20 18.79
CA GLU A 175 -6.83 22.24 19.23
C GLU A 175 -6.98 22.37 20.75
N ALA A 176 -5.88 22.11 21.49
CA ALA A 176 -5.82 22.21 22.93
C ALA A 176 -5.75 23.67 23.38
#